data_b49afba6ec15c8e3815d50ef990c0323
#
_entry.id   b49afba6ec15c8e3815d50ef990c0323
#
_cell.length_a   1.000
_cell.length_b   1.000
_cell.length_c   1.000
_cell.angle_alpha   90.00
_cell.angle_beta   90.00
_cell.angle_gamma   90.00
#
_symmetry.space_group_name_H-M   'P 1'
#
loop_
_entity.id
_entity.type
_entity.pdbx_description
1 polymer ?
#
loop_
_entity_poly.entity_id
_entity_poly.type
_entity_poly.pdbx_seq_one_letter_code
_entity_poly.pdbx_strand_id
1 'polypeptide(L)'
;MRNRLVVAGFAAAVSLMTGYAVASGPPKLDPGLAGYKAVSGVSGNVSSIGSDTLNNLMTLWAETFGKFYPNAKIQIEGKGSSTAPPALISGTAQLGPMSREMKGTEVDAFEKKYGYKPTPIRTSVDALAVFVNKDNPIKCMTLAQVDAAFSKSRRYGHKEDIKSWGQLGLTGEWANKPISLYGRNSASGTYGFFKEHSLKNGDFKDEVKEQPGSASVVQGATVDRFAMGYSGIGYATAGVRAVPLAEKEGAKCYEADPDNAYAGTYPLARFLYVYVNKAPGKPLDPLTREFVKLMVSKEGQEVVIKDGYFPIPASIAKEELSKVQ
;
A
#
# COMPACT_ATOMS: atom_id res chain seq x y z
N MET A 1 -80.66 4.86 -13.14
CA MET A 1 -79.81 5.08 -12.00
C MET A 1 -78.39 4.68 -12.39
N ARG A 2 -77.52 5.67 -12.54
CA ARG A 2 -76.16 5.47 -13.13
C ARG A 2 -75.15 5.38 -12.01
N ASN A 3 -74.52 4.19 -11.83
CA ASN A 3 -73.39 4.03 -10.92
C ASN A 3 -72.11 4.52 -11.60
N ARG A 4 -71.44 5.48 -11.02
CA ARG A 4 -70.08 5.94 -11.38
C ARG A 4 -69.07 5.19 -10.57
N LEU A 5 -68.23 4.41 -11.24
CA LEU A 5 -66.98 3.88 -10.64
C LEU A 5 -65.95 5.01 -10.54
N VAL A 6 -65.43 5.19 -9.35
CA VAL A 6 -64.26 6.03 -9.08
C VAL A 6 -63.04 5.13 -9.15
N VAL A 7 -62.14 5.35 -10.12
CA VAL A 7 -60.84 4.71 -10.20
C VAL A 7 -59.84 5.58 -9.44
N ALA A 8 -59.36 5.09 -8.28
CA ALA A 8 -58.27 5.70 -7.54
C ALA A 8 -56.95 5.27 -8.15
N GLY A 9 -56.24 6.20 -8.77
CA GLY A 9 -54.88 5.98 -9.25
C GLY A 9 -53.87 6.04 -8.09
N PHE A 10 -53.15 4.95 -7.86
CA PHE A 10 -51.99 4.93 -7.00
C PHE A 10 -50.78 5.42 -7.81
N ALA A 11 -50.28 6.59 -7.52
CA ALA A 11 -48.99 7.08 -8.00
C ALA A 11 -47.91 6.51 -7.06
N ALA A 12 -47.15 5.52 -7.57
CA ALA A 12 -45.96 5.02 -6.90
C ALA A 12 -44.83 6.04 -7.07
N ALA A 13 -44.50 6.75 -5.97
CA ALA A 13 -43.29 7.58 -5.92
C ALA A 13 -42.06 6.66 -5.81
N VAL A 14 -41.32 6.53 -6.92
CA VAL A 14 -40.00 5.91 -6.92
C VAL A 14 -39.01 6.93 -6.34
N SER A 15 -38.69 6.79 -5.05
CA SER A 15 -37.58 7.53 -4.42
C SER A 15 -36.27 7.00 -4.96
N LEU A 16 -35.65 7.71 -5.86
CA LEU A 16 -34.24 7.54 -6.23
C LEU A 16 -33.40 7.93 -5.01
N MET A 17 -33.02 6.95 -4.21
CA MET A 17 -31.95 7.13 -3.24
C MET A 17 -30.63 7.23 -4.01
N THR A 18 -30.21 8.45 -4.30
CA THR A 18 -28.84 8.76 -4.67
C THR A 18 -27.97 8.51 -3.43
N GLY A 19 -27.41 7.33 -3.31
CA GLY A 19 -26.41 7.04 -2.30
C GLY A 19 -25.18 7.93 -2.55
N TYR A 20 -25.09 9.01 -1.81
CA TYR A 20 -23.83 9.74 -1.69
C TYR A 20 -22.83 8.78 -1.04
N ALA A 21 -21.76 8.39 -1.75
CA ALA A 21 -20.62 7.79 -1.14
C ALA A 21 -20.08 8.82 -0.13
N VAL A 22 -20.27 8.53 1.15
CA VAL A 22 -19.63 9.30 2.21
C VAL A 22 -18.15 9.01 2.05
N ALA A 23 -17.35 9.99 1.66
CA ALA A 23 -15.91 9.88 1.67
C ALA A 23 -15.51 9.51 3.10
N SER A 24 -14.77 8.40 3.27
CA SER A 24 -14.25 8.01 4.57
C SER A 24 -13.40 9.16 5.11
N GLY A 25 -13.55 9.46 6.40
CA GLY A 25 -12.73 10.49 7.04
C GLY A 25 -11.26 10.11 7.06
N PRO A 26 -10.35 11.04 7.43
CA PRO A 26 -8.94 10.72 7.56
C PRO A 26 -8.75 9.55 8.55
N PRO A 27 -7.69 8.74 8.36
CA PRO A 27 -7.43 7.60 9.24
C PRO A 27 -7.30 8.08 10.68
N LYS A 28 -7.89 7.33 11.63
CA LYS A 28 -7.87 7.66 13.05
C LYS A 28 -6.96 6.70 13.79
N LEU A 29 -6.25 7.22 14.78
CA LEU A 29 -5.51 6.39 15.72
C LEU A 29 -6.48 5.57 16.59
N ASP A 30 -6.11 4.30 16.81
CA ASP A 30 -6.76 3.50 17.84
C ASP A 30 -6.42 4.08 19.22
N PRO A 31 -7.41 4.46 20.04
CA PRO A 31 -7.18 5.03 21.38
C PRO A 31 -6.47 4.05 22.34
N GLY A 32 -6.46 2.76 22.04
CA GLY A 32 -5.76 1.74 22.82
C GLY A 32 -4.25 1.65 22.54
N LEU A 33 -3.71 2.40 21.59
CA LEU A 33 -2.28 2.44 21.32
C LEU A 33 -1.51 3.02 22.52
N ALA A 34 -0.50 2.25 22.97
CA ALA A 34 0.36 2.71 24.06
C ALA A 34 1.33 3.80 23.58
N GLY A 35 1.52 4.84 24.41
CA GLY A 35 2.53 5.87 24.17
C GLY A 35 3.95 5.32 24.32
N TYR A 36 4.87 5.85 23.51
CA TYR A 36 6.29 5.50 23.60
C TYR A 36 6.93 6.06 24.88
N LYS A 37 7.65 5.22 25.59
CA LYS A 37 8.41 5.62 26.76
C LYS A 37 9.89 5.38 26.50
N ALA A 38 10.66 6.47 26.45
CA ALA A 38 12.10 6.42 26.26
C ALA A 38 12.78 5.74 27.46
N VAL A 39 13.86 5.00 27.16
CA VAL A 39 14.72 4.34 28.14
C VAL A 39 16.15 4.87 28.00
N SER A 40 16.97 4.73 29.04
CA SER A 40 18.39 5.13 28.99
C SER A 40 19.24 4.14 28.19
N GLY A 41 20.43 4.57 27.76
CA GLY A 41 21.44 3.69 27.16
C GLY A 41 21.20 3.36 25.66
N VAL A 42 20.41 4.15 24.95
CA VAL A 42 20.15 3.98 23.52
C VAL A 42 20.96 4.98 22.72
N SER A 43 21.92 4.50 21.97
CA SER A 43 22.80 5.31 21.11
C SER A 43 23.46 4.42 20.04
N GLY A 44 24.13 5.02 19.06
CA GLY A 44 24.85 4.31 18.00
C GLY A 44 24.21 4.46 16.62
N ASN A 45 24.52 3.52 15.71
CA ASN A 45 24.08 3.56 14.34
C ASN A 45 23.38 2.26 13.97
N VAL A 46 22.28 2.38 13.21
CA VAL A 46 21.52 1.27 12.62
C VAL A 46 21.31 1.56 11.15
N SER A 47 21.45 0.54 10.30
CA SER A 47 21.18 0.62 8.88
C SER A 47 19.84 -0.02 8.54
N SER A 48 19.06 0.70 7.72
CA SER A 48 17.79 0.27 7.14
C SER A 48 17.94 0.21 5.63
N ILE A 49 17.83 -1.00 5.06
CA ILE A 49 17.96 -1.21 3.61
C ILE A 49 16.74 -1.98 3.12
N GLY A 50 16.01 -1.43 2.16
CA GLY A 50 14.83 -2.12 1.63
C GLY A 50 13.89 -1.27 0.80
N SER A 51 12.62 -1.36 1.09
CA SER A 51 11.53 -0.80 0.29
C SER A 51 11.57 0.72 0.15
N ASP A 52 11.56 1.19 -1.09
CA ASP A 52 11.31 2.60 -1.41
C ASP A 52 9.90 3.05 -0.96
N THR A 53 8.91 2.17 -0.99
CA THR A 53 7.55 2.46 -0.52
C THR A 53 7.52 2.97 0.92
N LEU A 54 8.39 2.43 1.80
CA LEU A 54 8.52 2.87 3.19
C LEU A 54 9.61 3.93 3.38
N ASN A 55 10.33 4.36 2.35
CA ASN A 55 11.50 5.20 2.51
C ASN A 55 11.19 6.51 3.25
N ASN A 56 10.12 7.19 2.86
CA ASN A 56 9.68 8.43 3.51
C ASN A 56 9.21 8.15 4.95
N LEU A 57 8.43 7.10 5.16
CA LEU A 57 7.93 6.70 6.48
C LEU A 57 9.08 6.35 7.44
N MET A 58 10.09 5.59 6.97
CA MET A 58 11.28 5.27 7.75
C MET A 58 12.06 6.54 8.14
N THR A 59 12.15 7.51 7.24
CA THR A 59 12.80 8.81 7.51
C THR A 59 12.05 9.59 8.59
N LEU A 60 10.74 9.69 8.49
CA LEU A 60 9.90 10.38 9.48
C LEU A 60 9.95 9.70 10.86
N TRP A 61 9.99 8.35 10.89
CA TRP A 61 10.21 7.63 12.16
C TRP A 61 11.61 7.89 12.73
N ALA A 62 12.65 7.91 11.89
CA ALA A 62 14.01 8.23 12.34
C ALA A 62 14.12 9.65 12.89
N GLU A 63 13.49 10.63 12.26
CA GLU A 63 13.39 12.01 12.76
C GLU A 63 12.66 12.07 14.11
N THR A 64 11.56 11.34 14.25
CA THR A 64 10.80 11.25 15.49
C THR A 64 11.61 10.57 16.59
N PHE A 65 12.32 9.50 16.27
CA PHE A 65 13.20 8.78 17.18
C PHE A 65 14.37 9.63 17.67
N GLY A 66 14.96 10.45 16.78
CA GLY A 66 16.03 11.38 17.11
C GLY A 66 15.67 12.43 18.18
N LYS A 67 14.37 12.74 18.33
CA LYS A 67 13.90 13.63 19.41
C LYS A 67 14.04 12.99 20.80
N PHE A 68 13.92 11.66 20.88
CA PHE A 68 14.12 10.90 22.11
C PHE A 68 15.60 10.52 22.32
N TYR A 69 16.35 10.29 21.22
CA TYR A 69 17.71 9.77 21.23
C TYR A 69 18.63 10.55 20.28
N PRO A 70 19.12 11.73 20.67
CA PRO A 70 19.95 12.57 19.78
C PRO A 70 21.25 11.92 19.32
N ASN A 71 21.74 10.92 20.08
CA ASN A 71 22.97 10.17 19.77
C ASN A 71 22.71 8.86 19.01
N ALA A 72 21.49 8.61 18.56
CA ALA A 72 21.14 7.48 17.72
C ALA A 72 20.96 7.93 16.27
N LYS A 73 21.52 7.19 15.31
CA LYS A 73 21.41 7.46 13.89
C LYS A 73 20.84 6.27 13.14
N ILE A 74 19.80 6.48 12.38
CA ILE A 74 19.20 5.48 11.48
C ILE A 74 19.56 5.89 10.05
N GLN A 75 20.40 5.07 9.38
CA GLN A 75 20.76 5.26 7.98
C GLN A 75 19.74 4.54 7.12
N ILE A 76 19.17 5.20 6.12
CA ILE A 76 18.03 4.68 5.33
C ILE A 76 18.39 4.65 3.86
N GLU A 77 18.21 3.45 3.24
CA GLU A 77 18.35 3.21 1.81
C GLU A 77 17.09 2.54 1.25
N GLY A 78 16.34 3.27 0.41
CA GLY A 78 15.10 2.80 -0.23
C GLY A 78 15.32 2.28 -1.65
N LYS A 79 16.01 1.15 -1.83
CA LYS A 79 16.36 0.59 -3.16
C LYS A 79 15.42 -0.51 -3.65
N GLY A 80 14.38 -0.82 -2.89
CA GLY A 80 13.40 -1.87 -3.19
C GLY A 80 13.44 -3.02 -2.20
N SER A 81 12.29 -3.66 -1.97
CA SER A 81 12.15 -4.73 -0.97
C SER A 81 13.09 -5.90 -1.19
N SER A 82 13.48 -6.17 -2.45
CA SER A 82 14.40 -7.27 -2.76
C SER A 82 15.83 -7.05 -2.25
N THR A 83 16.18 -5.84 -1.80
CA THR A 83 17.49 -5.56 -1.20
C THR A 83 17.53 -5.83 0.31
N ALA A 84 16.36 -5.92 0.98
CA ALA A 84 16.28 -6.16 2.42
C ALA A 84 16.80 -7.56 2.84
N PRO A 85 16.35 -8.68 2.22
CA PRO A 85 16.79 -10.01 2.63
C PRO A 85 18.33 -10.20 2.57
N PRO A 86 19.03 -9.88 1.47
CA PRO A 86 20.49 -10.03 1.44
C PRO A 86 21.20 -9.11 2.44
N ALA A 87 20.70 -7.89 2.68
CA ALA A 87 21.28 -6.97 3.66
C ALA A 87 21.13 -7.47 5.10
N LEU A 88 19.98 -8.05 5.45
CA LEU A 88 19.77 -8.70 6.75
C LEU A 88 20.63 -9.97 6.91
N ILE A 89 20.75 -10.77 5.85
CA ILE A 89 21.56 -12.01 5.86
C ILE A 89 23.05 -11.71 6.02
N SER A 90 23.55 -10.67 5.35
CA SER A 90 24.96 -10.24 5.49
C SER A 90 25.24 -9.45 6.77
N GLY A 91 24.20 -8.99 7.48
CA GLY A 91 24.33 -8.13 8.66
C GLY A 91 24.65 -6.67 8.33
N THR A 92 24.61 -6.26 7.05
CA THR A 92 24.82 -4.85 6.63
C THR A 92 23.64 -3.96 6.96
N ALA A 93 22.45 -4.54 7.21
CA ALA A 93 21.30 -3.84 7.75
C ALA A 93 20.73 -4.59 8.96
N GLN A 94 20.20 -3.85 9.92
CA GLN A 94 19.47 -4.35 11.09
C GLN A 94 17.95 -4.27 10.87
N LEU A 95 17.52 -3.39 9.96
CA LEU A 95 16.14 -3.14 9.59
C LEU A 95 15.95 -3.40 8.10
N GLY A 96 15.00 -4.24 7.75
CA GLY A 96 14.64 -4.58 6.38
C GLY A 96 13.21 -4.17 6.04
N PRO A 97 12.92 -2.90 5.70
CA PRO A 97 11.58 -2.49 5.29
C PRO A 97 11.16 -3.16 3.98
N MET A 98 9.94 -3.70 3.95
CA MET A 98 9.40 -4.41 2.79
C MET A 98 7.93 -4.07 2.56
N SER A 99 7.55 -3.86 1.33
CA SER A 99 6.16 -3.61 0.90
C SER A 99 5.48 -4.84 0.30
N ARG A 100 6.00 -6.00 0.64
CA ARG A 100 5.46 -7.35 0.48
C ARG A 100 6.06 -8.25 1.56
N GLU A 101 5.50 -9.40 1.77
CA GLU A 101 6.18 -10.42 2.57
C GLU A 101 7.47 -10.91 1.88
N MET A 102 8.42 -11.40 2.67
CA MET A 102 9.56 -12.12 2.13
C MET A 102 9.08 -13.34 1.34
N LYS A 103 9.66 -13.59 0.18
CA LYS A 103 9.42 -14.82 -0.58
C LYS A 103 9.96 -16.02 0.18
N GLY A 104 9.38 -17.21 -0.03
CA GLY A 104 9.86 -18.45 0.60
C GLY A 104 11.37 -18.62 0.43
N THR A 105 11.91 -18.41 -0.78
CA THR A 105 13.36 -18.51 -1.06
C THR A 105 14.22 -17.49 -0.30
N GLU A 106 13.67 -16.31 0.01
CA GLU A 106 14.34 -15.28 0.82
C GLU A 106 14.36 -15.68 2.30
N VAL A 107 13.26 -16.25 2.80
CA VAL A 107 13.15 -16.81 4.16
C VAL A 107 14.09 -18.00 4.31
N ASP A 108 14.09 -18.93 3.36
CA ASP A 108 14.96 -20.12 3.39
C ASP A 108 16.45 -19.74 3.40
N ALA A 109 16.83 -18.74 2.61
CA ALA A 109 18.22 -18.23 2.59
C ALA A 109 18.62 -17.62 3.94
N PHE A 110 17.72 -16.88 4.59
CA PHE A 110 17.94 -16.33 5.92
C PHE A 110 18.04 -17.46 6.97
N GLU A 111 17.11 -18.41 6.95
CA GLU A 111 17.06 -19.54 7.89
C GLU A 111 18.30 -20.44 7.73
N LYS A 112 18.76 -20.66 6.50
CA LYS A 112 20.03 -21.37 6.24
C LYS A 112 21.24 -20.70 6.90
N LYS A 113 21.25 -19.36 6.95
CA LYS A 113 22.36 -18.60 7.55
C LYS A 113 22.33 -18.60 9.06
N TYR A 114 21.13 -18.44 9.67
CA TYR A 114 20.98 -18.17 11.09
C TYR A 114 20.39 -19.31 11.91
N GLY A 115 19.77 -20.32 11.26
CA GLY A 115 19.09 -21.44 11.93
C GLY A 115 17.69 -21.11 12.44
N TYR A 116 17.14 -19.93 12.10
CA TYR A 116 15.79 -19.48 12.44
C TYR A 116 15.29 -18.47 11.39
N LYS A 117 13.99 -18.25 11.35
CA LYS A 117 13.35 -17.34 10.38
C LYS A 117 13.49 -15.87 10.78
N PRO A 118 13.54 -14.94 9.79
CA PRO A 118 13.51 -13.52 10.07
C PRO A 118 12.17 -13.13 10.71
N THR A 119 12.17 -12.13 11.59
CA THR A 119 10.95 -11.68 12.26
C THR A 119 10.30 -10.53 11.50
N PRO A 120 9.09 -10.71 10.92
CA PRO A 120 8.30 -9.64 10.33
C PRO A 120 7.60 -8.82 11.42
N ILE A 121 7.71 -7.51 11.30
CA ILE A 121 6.94 -6.54 12.10
C ILE A 121 5.99 -5.83 11.15
N ARG A 122 4.68 -5.97 11.35
CA ARG A 122 3.65 -5.21 10.65
C ARG A 122 3.64 -3.79 11.20
N THR A 123 3.93 -2.81 10.38
CA THR A 123 4.13 -1.43 10.85
C THR A 123 3.03 -0.47 10.43
N SER A 124 2.37 -0.73 9.32
CA SER A 124 1.30 0.11 8.78
C SER A 124 0.47 -0.66 7.77
N VAL A 125 -0.69 -0.13 7.42
CA VAL A 125 -1.56 -0.63 6.35
C VAL A 125 -1.48 0.31 5.15
N ASP A 126 -1.36 -0.26 3.97
CA ASP A 126 -1.35 0.43 2.68
C ASP A 126 -2.52 -0.07 1.83
N ALA A 127 -3.18 0.84 1.14
CA ALA A 127 -4.04 0.53 0.01
C ALA A 127 -3.22 0.80 -1.26
N LEU A 128 -2.63 -0.26 -1.84
CA LEU A 128 -1.91 -0.10 -3.10
C LEU A 128 -2.87 0.42 -4.16
N ALA A 129 -2.68 1.68 -4.56
CA ALA A 129 -3.61 2.37 -5.43
C ALA A 129 -3.21 2.26 -6.91
N VAL A 130 -4.22 2.11 -7.77
CA VAL A 130 -4.10 2.41 -9.19
C VAL A 130 -4.40 3.90 -9.34
N PHE A 131 -3.36 4.68 -9.62
CA PHE A 131 -3.45 6.12 -9.79
C PHE A 131 -3.67 6.51 -11.24
N VAL A 132 -4.51 7.50 -11.43
CA VAL A 132 -4.69 8.22 -12.69
C VAL A 132 -4.54 9.72 -12.43
N ASN A 133 -4.37 10.50 -13.50
CA ASN A 133 -4.40 11.96 -13.39
C ASN A 133 -5.70 12.43 -12.73
N LYS A 134 -5.65 13.50 -11.94
CA LYS A 134 -6.80 14.04 -11.21
C LYS A 134 -8.03 14.33 -12.10
N ASP A 135 -7.79 14.67 -13.38
CA ASP A 135 -8.85 15.03 -14.35
C ASP A 135 -9.43 13.80 -15.11
N ASN A 136 -8.91 12.61 -14.87
CA ASN A 136 -9.40 11.39 -15.49
C ASN A 136 -10.79 11.02 -14.93
N PRO A 137 -11.85 10.85 -15.77
CA PRO A 137 -13.21 10.65 -15.29
C PRO A 137 -13.56 9.19 -14.93
N ILE A 138 -12.65 8.24 -15.03
CA ILE A 138 -12.95 6.82 -14.76
C ILE A 138 -13.50 6.63 -13.34
N LYS A 139 -14.59 5.88 -13.20
CA LYS A 139 -15.27 5.72 -11.92
C LYS A 139 -14.84 4.49 -11.14
N CYS A 140 -14.48 3.43 -11.86
CA CYS A 140 -14.13 2.14 -11.26
C CYS A 140 -13.36 1.30 -12.28
N MET A 141 -12.53 0.38 -11.78
CA MET A 141 -11.94 -0.70 -12.57
C MET A 141 -12.06 -2.02 -11.83
N THR A 142 -12.30 -3.11 -12.57
CA THR A 142 -12.16 -4.46 -12.02
C THR A 142 -10.69 -4.90 -12.06
N LEU A 143 -10.32 -5.88 -11.23
CA LEU A 143 -8.97 -6.48 -11.31
C LEU A 143 -8.71 -7.09 -12.71
N ALA A 144 -9.73 -7.61 -13.38
CA ALA A 144 -9.60 -8.09 -14.76
C ALA A 144 -9.25 -6.97 -15.76
N GLN A 145 -9.81 -5.78 -15.58
CA GLN A 145 -9.47 -4.60 -16.40
C GLN A 145 -8.06 -4.06 -16.06
N VAL A 146 -7.68 -4.05 -14.78
CA VAL A 146 -6.32 -3.68 -14.37
C VAL A 146 -5.30 -4.64 -14.97
N ASP A 147 -5.54 -5.95 -14.87
CA ASP A 147 -4.70 -6.98 -15.50
C ASP A 147 -4.60 -6.77 -17.03
N ALA A 148 -5.72 -6.57 -17.72
CA ALA A 148 -5.73 -6.34 -19.16
C ALA A 148 -5.03 -5.04 -19.59
N ALA A 149 -4.98 -4.03 -18.70
CA ALA A 149 -4.24 -2.81 -18.98
C ALA A 149 -2.72 -3.01 -18.81
N PHE A 150 -2.27 -3.74 -17.78
CA PHE A 150 -0.85 -3.84 -17.41
C PHE A 150 -0.15 -5.11 -17.90
N SER A 151 -0.85 -6.25 -18.12
CA SER A 151 -0.22 -7.52 -18.44
C SER A 151 -0.38 -7.96 -19.90
N LYS A 152 0.58 -8.78 -20.34
CA LYS A 152 0.54 -9.46 -21.64
C LYS A 152 -0.45 -10.64 -21.65
N SER A 153 -0.70 -11.25 -20.48
CA SER A 153 -1.33 -12.57 -20.37
C SER A 153 -2.78 -12.56 -19.93
N ARG A 154 -3.29 -11.47 -19.36
CA ARG A 154 -4.68 -11.29 -18.92
C ARG A 154 -5.24 -12.48 -18.11
N ARG A 155 -4.51 -12.89 -17.09
CA ARG A 155 -4.83 -14.09 -16.27
C ARG A 155 -6.08 -13.96 -15.42
N TYR A 156 -6.60 -12.72 -15.24
CA TYR A 156 -7.93 -12.47 -14.67
C TYR A 156 -9.09 -12.67 -15.67
N GLY A 157 -8.77 -13.01 -16.94
CA GLY A 157 -9.76 -13.46 -17.93
C GLY A 157 -10.44 -12.35 -18.72
N HIS A 158 -9.94 -11.11 -18.71
CA HIS A 158 -10.47 -10.08 -19.60
C HIS A 158 -10.25 -10.47 -21.06
N LYS A 159 -11.29 -10.32 -21.91
CA LYS A 159 -11.27 -10.80 -23.29
C LYS A 159 -10.29 -10.04 -24.18
N GLU A 160 -10.20 -8.74 -23.99
CA GLU A 160 -9.43 -7.83 -24.83
C GLU A 160 -8.18 -7.30 -24.11
N ASP A 161 -7.17 -6.99 -24.89
CA ASP A 161 -6.02 -6.21 -24.45
C ASP A 161 -6.44 -4.74 -24.38
N ILE A 162 -6.34 -4.15 -23.17
CA ILE A 162 -6.73 -2.75 -22.94
C ILE A 162 -5.54 -1.85 -23.21
N LYS A 163 -5.66 -0.97 -24.21
CA LYS A 163 -4.64 0.00 -24.64
C LYS A 163 -5.12 1.44 -24.62
N SER A 164 -6.43 1.65 -24.60
CA SER A 164 -7.03 2.97 -24.65
C SER A 164 -8.11 3.17 -23.60
N TRP A 165 -8.33 4.41 -23.24
CA TRP A 165 -9.36 4.79 -22.27
C TRP A 165 -10.79 4.50 -22.77
N GLY A 166 -11.00 4.49 -24.09
CA GLY A 166 -12.30 4.10 -24.68
C GLY A 166 -12.67 2.65 -24.41
N GLN A 167 -11.69 1.73 -24.35
CA GLN A 167 -11.93 0.33 -23.98
C GLN A 167 -12.35 0.16 -22.52
N LEU A 168 -12.11 1.18 -21.69
CA LEU A 168 -12.61 1.29 -20.31
C LEU A 168 -13.93 2.07 -20.21
N GLY A 169 -14.59 2.35 -21.34
CA GLY A 169 -15.89 3.01 -21.39
C GLY A 169 -15.84 4.53 -21.36
N LEU A 170 -14.67 5.16 -21.46
CA LEU A 170 -14.57 6.60 -21.53
C LEU A 170 -14.88 7.11 -22.93
N THR A 171 -15.61 8.22 -23.02
CA THR A 171 -16.08 8.83 -24.27
C THR A 171 -15.47 10.20 -24.52
N GLY A 172 -15.87 10.85 -25.62
CA GLY A 172 -15.40 12.20 -25.96
C GLY A 172 -13.90 12.23 -26.23
N GLU A 173 -13.21 13.18 -25.64
CA GLU A 173 -11.76 13.36 -25.79
C GLU A 173 -10.92 12.16 -25.33
N TRP A 174 -11.46 11.32 -24.44
CA TRP A 174 -10.80 10.15 -23.89
C TRP A 174 -10.89 8.90 -24.76
N ALA A 175 -11.92 8.80 -25.63
CA ALA A 175 -12.27 7.57 -26.33
C ALA A 175 -11.10 6.93 -27.10
N ASN A 176 -10.30 7.74 -27.77
CA ASN A 176 -9.19 7.27 -28.63
C ASN A 176 -7.81 7.52 -28.00
N LYS A 177 -7.75 7.94 -26.73
CA LYS A 177 -6.47 8.22 -26.09
C LYS A 177 -5.82 6.94 -25.58
N PRO A 178 -4.55 6.69 -25.93
CA PRO A 178 -3.79 5.57 -25.38
C PRO A 178 -3.56 5.77 -23.89
N ILE A 179 -3.44 4.66 -23.16
CA ILE A 179 -3.08 4.67 -21.74
C ILE A 179 -1.56 4.64 -21.63
N SER A 180 -0.97 5.66 -21.02
CA SER A 180 0.45 5.66 -20.64
C SER A 180 0.62 4.93 -19.32
N LEU A 181 1.33 3.80 -19.33
CA LEU A 181 1.48 2.95 -18.15
C LEU A 181 2.76 3.29 -17.39
N TYR A 182 2.64 3.49 -16.06
CA TYR A 182 3.76 3.71 -15.15
C TYR A 182 3.77 2.63 -14.08
N GLY A 183 4.93 2.00 -13.87
CA GLY A 183 5.11 0.93 -12.90
C GLY A 183 6.44 1.05 -12.17
N ARG A 184 6.75 0.06 -11.36
CA ARG A 184 8.00 -0.05 -10.62
C ARG A 184 8.92 -1.08 -11.28
N ASN A 185 10.20 -1.01 -11.01
CA ASN A 185 11.16 -2.03 -11.40
C ASN A 185 11.04 -3.31 -10.55
N SER A 186 11.69 -4.39 -10.98
CA SER A 186 11.59 -5.71 -10.34
C SER A 186 12.19 -5.80 -8.92
N ALA A 187 13.03 -4.86 -8.50
CA ALA A 187 13.54 -4.78 -7.12
C ALA A 187 12.46 -4.33 -6.13
N SER A 188 11.43 -3.65 -6.60
CA SER A 188 10.34 -3.14 -5.79
C SER A 188 9.44 -4.25 -5.25
N GLY A 189 9.13 -4.20 -3.95
CA GLY A 189 8.08 -5.05 -3.36
C GLY A 189 6.70 -4.71 -3.88
N THR A 190 6.45 -3.44 -4.19
CA THR A 190 5.19 -2.99 -4.80
C THR A 190 5.00 -3.57 -6.19
N TYR A 191 6.07 -3.67 -7.01
CA TYR A 191 6.04 -4.43 -8.26
C TYR A 191 5.64 -5.90 -8.02
N GLY A 192 6.28 -6.57 -7.06
CA GLY A 192 5.99 -7.98 -6.76
C GLY A 192 4.56 -8.19 -6.28
N PHE A 193 4.09 -7.36 -5.34
CA PHE A 193 2.72 -7.42 -4.84
C PHE A 193 1.68 -7.14 -5.94
N PHE A 194 1.89 -6.11 -6.76
CA PHE A 194 0.98 -5.81 -7.87
C PHE A 194 0.96 -6.94 -8.89
N LYS A 195 2.12 -7.50 -9.25
CA LYS A 195 2.23 -8.65 -10.17
C LYS A 195 1.43 -9.85 -9.66
N GLU A 196 1.54 -10.16 -8.37
CA GLU A 196 0.85 -11.29 -7.74
C GLU A 196 -0.66 -11.05 -7.66
N HIS A 197 -1.09 -9.93 -7.08
CA HIS A 197 -2.49 -9.69 -6.73
C HIS A 197 -3.32 -9.04 -7.83
N SER A 198 -2.70 -8.32 -8.77
CA SER A 198 -3.42 -7.66 -9.87
C SER A 198 -3.24 -8.34 -11.21
N LEU A 199 -2.19 -9.16 -11.41
CA LEU A 199 -1.88 -9.81 -12.68
C LEU A 199 -1.80 -11.35 -12.56
N LYS A 200 -2.08 -11.93 -11.40
CA LYS A 200 -1.92 -13.38 -11.10
C LYS A 200 -0.55 -13.89 -11.59
N ASN A 201 0.52 -13.15 -11.27
CA ASN A 201 1.88 -13.40 -11.73
C ASN A 201 2.06 -13.39 -13.28
N GLY A 202 1.15 -12.73 -14.01
CA GLY A 202 1.31 -12.43 -15.43
C GLY A 202 2.46 -11.45 -15.68
N ASP A 203 3.06 -11.50 -16.87
CA ASP A 203 4.14 -10.59 -17.21
C ASP A 203 3.58 -9.22 -17.60
N PHE A 204 4.25 -8.18 -17.12
CA PHE A 204 3.93 -6.81 -17.52
C PHE A 204 4.13 -6.61 -19.03
N LYS A 205 3.38 -5.68 -19.59
CA LYS A 205 3.60 -5.19 -20.95
C LYS A 205 4.94 -4.46 -21.04
N ASP A 206 5.56 -4.51 -22.21
CA ASP A 206 6.85 -3.83 -22.46
C ASP A 206 6.70 -2.30 -22.44
N GLU A 207 5.50 -1.81 -22.67
CA GLU A 207 5.14 -0.38 -22.67
C GLU A 207 5.06 0.23 -21.25
N VAL A 208 5.10 -0.60 -20.20
CA VAL A 208 5.11 -0.09 -18.82
C VAL A 208 6.42 0.65 -18.55
N LYS A 209 6.32 1.95 -18.33
CA LYS A 209 7.46 2.81 -17.99
C LYS A 209 7.91 2.52 -16.56
N GLU A 210 8.93 1.71 -16.41
CA GLU A 210 9.49 1.37 -15.10
C GLU A 210 10.10 2.58 -14.41
N GLN A 211 9.69 2.81 -13.16
CA GLN A 211 10.16 3.91 -12.33
C GLN A 211 10.99 3.40 -11.15
N PRO A 212 12.05 4.11 -10.75
CA PRO A 212 12.89 3.70 -9.62
C PRO A 212 12.17 3.81 -8.28
N GLY A 213 11.22 4.75 -8.15
CA GLY A 213 10.54 5.06 -6.89
C GLY A 213 9.03 5.26 -7.03
N SER A 214 8.35 5.19 -5.90
CA SER A 214 6.91 5.41 -5.77
C SER A 214 6.51 6.83 -6.16
N ALA A 215 7.29 7.82 -5.72
CA ALA A 215 7.09 9.23 -6.08
C ALA A 215 7.16 9.47 -7.59
N SER A 216 8.08 8.79 -8.30
CA SER A 216 8.24 8.95 -9.75
C SER A 216 7.04 8.40 -10.54
N VAL A 217 6.40 7.32 -10.05
CA VAL A 217 5.14 6.82 -10.64
C VAL A 217 4.04 7.87 -10.51
N VAL A 218 3.85 8.43 -9.31
CA VAL A 218 2.83 9.45 -9.04
C VAL A 218 3.11 10.73 -9.82
N GLN A 219 4.38 11.14 -9.94
CA GLN A 219 4.77 12.29 -10.76
C GLN A 219 4.43 12.04 -12.24
N GLY A 220 4.71 10.84 -12.78
CA GLY A 220 4.32 10.46 -14.13
C GLY A 220 2.82 10.61 -14.37
N ALA A 221 1.99 10.10 -13.44
CA ALA A 221 0.54 10.22 -13.51
C ALA A 221 0.03 11.67 -13.30
N THR A 222 0.79 12.50 -12.60
CA THR A 222 0.46 13.92 -12.40
C THR A 222 0.64 14.73 -13.69
N VAL A 223 1.74 14.50 -14.42
CA VAL A 223 2.08 15.32 -15.60
C VAL A 223 1.49 14.78 -16.90
N ASP A 224 1.25 13.47 -16.97
CA ASP A 224 0.64 12.82 -18.13
C ASP A 224 -0.85 12.60 -17.86
N ARG A 225 -1.68 13.40 -18.52
CA ARG A 225 -3.14 13.37 -18.36
C ARG A 225 -3.76 11.99 -18.65
N PHE A 226 -3.13 11.22 -19.54
CA PHE A 226 -3.61 9.90 -19.96
C PHE A 226 -2.89 8.74 -19.27
N ALA A 227 -2.17 9.02 -18.20
CA ALA A 227 -1.44 8.02 -17.44
C ALA A 227 -2.34 7.16 -16.54
N MET A 228 -1.88 5.93 -16.36
CA MET A 228 -2.28 5.00 -15.31
C MET A 228 -1.02 4.42 -14.69
N GLY A 229 -0.92 4.45 -13.36
CA GLY A 229 0.23 3.91 -12.64
C GLY A 229 -0.18 3.28 -11.31
N TYR A 230 0.70 2.55 -10.65
CA TYR A 230 0.42 1.99 -9.33
C TYR A 230 1.50 2.39 -8.30
N SER A 231 1.05 2.77 -7.11
CA SER A 231 1.91 3.16 -6.00
C SER A 231 1.18 3.01 -4.66
N GLY A 232 1.89 3.00 -3.54
CA GLY A 232 1.28 3.06 -2.22
C GLY A 232 0.47 4.35 -2.03
N ILE A 233 -0.63 4.26 -1.27
CA ILE A 233 -1.55 5.39 -1.05
C ILE A 233 -0.86 6.58 -0.39
N GLY A 234 0.16 6.36 0.44
CA GLY A 234 0.93 7.41 1.09
C GLY A 234 1.65 8.38 0.13
N TYR A 235 1.79 8.00 -1.15
CA TYR A 235 2.37 8.87 -2.18
C TYR A 235 1.33 9.70 -2.94
N ALA A 236 0.04 9.62 -2.59
CA ALA A 236 -1.00 10.41 -3.24
C ALA A 236 -0.73 11.91 -3.15
N THR A 237 -0.88 12.62 -4.26
CA THR A 237 -0.77 14.08 -4.36
C THR A 237 -2.04 14.66 -4.95
N ALA A 238 -2.21 15.98 -4.87
CA ALA A 238 -3.34 16.66 -5.48
C ALA A 238 -3.41 16.53 -7.03
N GLY A 239 -2.33 16.07 -7.66
CA GLY A 239 -2.26 15.87 -9.12
C GLY A 239 -2.80 14.52 -9.59
N VAL A 240 -3.08 13.59 -8.68
CA VAL A 240 -3.58 12.27 -8.98
C VAL A 240 -4.80 11.93 -8.14
N ARG A 241 -5.52 10.88 -8.56
CA ARG A 241 -6.54 10.23 -7.74
C ARG A 241 -6.43 8.71 -7.85
N ALA A 242 -6.74 8.02 -6.76
CA ALA A 242 -6.88 6.58 -6.78
C ALA A 242 -8.18 6.18 -7.49
N VAL A 243 -8.13 5.15 -8.32
CA VAL A 243 -9.31 4.57 -8.95
C VAL A 243 -9.95 3.56 -8.01
N PRO A 244 -11.25 3.66 -7.71
CA PRO A 244 -11.97 2.62 -6.98
C PRO A 244 -11.86 1.27 -7.69
N LEU A 245 -11.64 0.20 -6.95
CA LEU A 245 -11.46 -1.13 -7.51
C LEU A 245 -12.58 -2.08 -7.10
N ALA A 246 -12.98 -2.93 -8.05
CA ALA A 246 -13.85 -4.07 -7.83
C ALA A 246 -13.08 -5.38 -8.06
N GLU A 247 -13.34 -6.39 -7.26
CA GLU A 247 -12.69 -7.70 -7.40
C GLU A 247 -13.02 -8.37 -8.76
N LYS A 248 -14.27 -8.21 -9.21
CA LYS A 248 -14.78 -8.79 -10.47
C LYS A 248 -15.90 -7.93 -11.04
N GLU A 249 -16.29 -8.23 -12.27
CA GLU A 249 -17.43 -7.59 -12.95
C GLU A 249 -18.72 -7.77 -12.14
N GLY A 250 -19.51 -6.69 -12.05
CA GLY A 250 -20.76 -6.65 -11.25
C GLY A 250 -20.55 -6.56 -9.73
N ALA A 251 -19.33 -6.66 -9.24
CA ALA A 251 -19.04 -6.40 -7.82
C ALA A 251 -18.99 -4.90 -7.50
N LYS A 252 -19.20 -4.56 -6.22
CA LYS A 252 -19.07 -3.20 -5.73
C LYS A 252 -17.63 -2.70 -5.89
N CYS A 253 -17.49 -1.44 -6.30
CA CYS A 253 -16.22 -0.74 -6.30
C CYS A 253 -15.93 -0.17 -4.91
N TYR A 254 -14.71 -0.35 -4.45
CA TYR A 254 -14.24 0.15 -3.16
C TYR A 254 -13.13 1.16 -3.36
N GLU A 255 -13.21 2.26 -2.64
CA GLU A 255 -12.17 3.29 -2.57
C GLU A 255 -10.93 2.77 -1.84
N ALA A 256 -9.76 3.30 -2.20
CA ALA A 256 -8.49 3.04 -1.51
C ALA A 256 -8.42 3.85 -0.21
N ASP A 257 -9.30 3.58 0.73
CA ASP A 257 -9.48 4.31 1.98
C ASP A 257 -9.25 3.41 3.21
N PRO A 258 -9.11 3.98 4.42
CA PRO A 258 -8.85 3.21 5.63
C PRO A 258 -9.92 2.19 5.95
N ASP A 259 -11.20 2.54 5.83
CA ASP A 259 -12.33 1.68 6.21
C ASP A 259 -12.37 0.43 5.32
N ASN A 260 -12.21 0.61 4.01
CA ASN A 260 -12.18 -0.50 3.06
C ASN A 260 -10.89 -1.34 3.17
N ALA A 261 -9.76 -0.72 3.52
CA ALA A 261 -8.51 -1.43 3.74
C ALA A 261 -8.59 -2.30 5.01
N TYR A 262 -9.10 -1.78 6.13
CA TYR A 262 -9.26 -2.54 7.37
C TYR A 262 -10.32 -3.63 7.26
N ALA A 263 -11.41 -3.38 6.53
CA ALA A 263 -12.43 -4.39 6.27
C ALA A 263 -11.99 -5.48 5.29
N GLY A 264 -10.83 -5.31 4.61
CA GLY A 264 -10.36 -6.24 3.57
C GLY A 264 -11.24 -6.22 2.32
N THR A 265 -12.06 -5.18 2.13
CA THR A 265 -12.94 -5.04 0.95
C THR A 265 -12.25 -4.36 -0.23
N TYR A 266 -11.23 -3.51 0.04
CA TYR A 266 -10.36 -3.01 -1.02
C TYR A 266 -9.38 -4.11 -1.46
N PRO A 267 -9.39 -4.55 -2.73
CA PRO A 267 -8.71 -5.79 -3.12
C PRO A 267 -7.18 -5.74 -3.07
N LEU A 268 -6.59 -4.55 -3.02
CA LEU A 268 -5.13 -4.35 -2.97
C LEU A 268 -4.65 -3.75 -1.64
N ALA A 269 -5.41 -3.98 -0.55
CA ALA A 269 -4.96 -3.65 0.80
C ALA A 269 -3.86 -4.62 1.25
N ARG A 270 -2.84 -4.10 1.95
CA ARG A 270 -1.71 -4.90 2.45
C ARG A 270 -1.10 -4.29 3.70
N PHE A 271 -0.38 -5.11 4.47
CA PHE A 271 0.56 -4.59 5.45
C PHE A 271 1.87 -4.15 4.80
N LEU A 272 2.50 -3.16 5.41
CA LEU A 272 3.90 -2.84 5.21
C LEU A 272 4.70 -3.39 6.40
N TYR A 273 5.88 -3.92 6.11
CA TYR A 273 6.67 -4.69 7.08
C TYR A 273 8.04 -4.06 7.30
N VAL A 274 8.57 -4.23 8.52
CA VAL A 274 10.00 -4.10 8.78
C VAL A 274 10.48 -5.44 9.33
N TYR A 275 11.38 -6.10 8.61
CA TYR A 275 11.98 -7.35 9.06
C TYR A 275 13.20 -7.07 9.92
N VAL A 276 13.38 -7.87 10.97
CA VAL A 276 14.53 -7.83 11.86
C VAL A 276 15.12 -9.23 12.08
N ASN A 277 16.43 -9.26 12.36
CA ASN A 277 17.13 -10.49 12.72
C ASN A 277 17.04 -10.68 14.27
N LYS A 278 15.94 -11.29 14.73
CA LYS A 278 15.67 -11.59 16.15
C LYS A 278 15.91 -13.07 16.42
N ALA A 279 17.04 -13.38 17.06
CA ALA A 279 17.34 -14.75 17.47
C ALA A 279 16.38 -15.20 18.60
N PRO A 280 15.90 -16.46 18.57
CA PRO A 280 15.07 -17.00 19.62
C PRO A 280 15.72 -16.90 20.99
N GLY A 281 15.00 -16.45 22.00
CA GLY A 281 15.48 -16.32 23.37
C GLY A 281 16.52 -15.23 23.61
N LYS A 282 16.94 -14.46 22.58
CA LYS A 282 17.90 -13.35 22.72
C LYS A 282 17.20 -12.02 22.43
N PRO A 283 17.46 -10.95 23.21
CA PRO A 283 16.93 -9.63 22.89
C PRO A 283 17.56 -9.08 21.60
N LEU A 284 16.85 -8.19 20.90
CA LEU A 284 17.47 -7.32 19.90
C LEU A 284 18.47 -6.36 20.58
N ASP A 285 19.42 -5.82 19.81
CA ASP A 285 20.22 -4.70 20.29
C ASP A 285 19.28 -3.55 20.73
N PRO A 286 19.68 -2.77 21.76
CA PRO A 286 18.80 -1.76 22.34
C PRO A 286 18.28 -0.73 21.35
N LEU A 287 19.11 -0.30 20.41
CA LEU A 287 18.74 0.71 19.42
C LEU A 287 17.68 0.18 18.46
N THR A 288 17.89 -0.99 17.84
CA THR A 288 16.93 -1.64 16.95
C THR A 288 15.61 -1.93 17.66
N ARG A 289 15.69 -2.47 18.89
CA ARG A 289 14.50 -2.77 19.70
C ARG A 289 13.67 -1.52 19.99
N GLU A 290 14.30 -0.45 20.47
CA GLU A 290 13.58 0.77 20.81
C GLU A 290 13.03 1.48 19.57
N PHE A 291 13.72 1.40 18.44
CA PHE A 291 13.18 1.92 17.17
C PHE A 291 11.94 1.17 16.71
N VAL A 292 11.93 -0.18 16.79
CA VAL A 292 10.73 -0.97 16.51
C VAL A 292 9.60 -0.64 17.49
N LYS A 293 9.89 -0.48 18.78
CA LYS A 293 8.90 -0.07 19.79
C LYS A 293 8.29 1.29 19.47
N LEU A 294 9.10 2.26 19.01
CA LEU A 294 8.59 3.55 18.57
C LEU A 294 7.65 3.38 17.37
N MET A 295 8.04 2.62 16.33
CA MET A 295 7.21 2.44 15.13
C MET A 295 5.80 1.95 15.44
N VAL A 296 5.64 1.04 16.41
CA VAL A 296 4.34 0.46 16.78
C VAL A 296 3.65 1.18 17.95
N SER A 297 4.24 2.24 18.49
CA SER A 297 3.66 3.09 19.54
C SER A 297 2.65 4.09 18.96
N LYS A 298 1.93 4.78 19.85
CA LYS A 298 1.04 5.88 19.48
C LYS A 298 1.77 6.93 18.64
N GLU A 299 2.94 7.40 19.07
CA GLU A 299 3.74 8.42 18.38
C GLU A 299 4.22 7.91 17.00
N GLY A 300 4.60 6.65 16.91
CA GLY A 300 4.99 6.04 15.63
C GLY A 300 3.81 5.89 14.67
N GLN A 301 2.62 5.64 15.17
CA GLN A 301 1.40 5.52 14.36
C GLN A 301 0.82 6.90 13.98
N GLU A 302 1.08 7.96 14.73
CA GLU A 302 0.86 9.35 14.31
C GLU A 302 1.72 9.70 13.08
N VAL A 303 2.96 9.21 13.05
CA VAL A 303 3.85 9.35 11.89
C VAL A 303 3.31 8.61 10.67
N VAL A 304 2.72 7.42 10.85
CA VAL A 304 2.07 6.67 9.74
C VAL A 304 0.97 7.49 9.09
N ILE A 305 0.10 8.11 9.89
CA ILE A 305 -0.97 8.99 9.38
C ILE A 305 -0.37 10.20 8.64
N LYS A 306 0.66 10.82 9.21
CA LYS A 306 1.33 11.98 8.61
C LYS A 306 1.92 11.67 7.24
N ASP A 307 2.42 10.43 7.04
CA ASP A 307 2.97 9.95 5.76
C ASP A 307 1.87 9.48 4.77
N GLY A 308 0.59 9.53 5.17
CA GLY A 308 -0.55 9.18 4.33
C GLY A 308 -0.89 7.69 4.28
N TYR A 309 -0.24 6.86 5.08
CA TYR A 309 -0.61 5.46 5.29
C TYR A 309 -1.61 5.31 6.44
N PHE A 310 -2.10 4.10 6.65
CA PHE A 310 -3.11 3.80 7.66
C PHE A 310 -2.47 3.13 8.88
N PRO A 311 -2.75 3.60 10.11
CA PRO A 311 -2.16 3.06 11.31
C PRO A 311 -2.64 1.64 11.59
N ILE A 312 -1.81 0.83 12.26
CA ILE A 312 -2.22 -0.47 12.77
C ILE A 312 -3.07 -0.31 14.04
N PRO A 313 -4.08 -1.18 14.25
CA PRO A 313 -4.83 -1.18 15.51
C PRO A 313 -3.98 -1.60 16.71
N ALA A 314 -4.39 -1.19 17.91
CA ALA A 314 -3.69 -1.46 19.15
C ALA A 314 -3.47 -2.97 19.42
N SER A 315 -4.40 -3.82 18.98
CA SER A 315 -4.26 -5.28 19.08
C SER A 315 -3.07 -5.79 18.27
N ILE A 316 -2.91 -5.31 17.03
CA ILE A 316 -1.75 -5.66 16.18
C ILE A 316 -0.48 -5.05 16.77
N ALA A 317 -0.48 -3.79 17.18
CA ALA A 317 0.68 -3.15 17.79
C ALA A 317 1.20 -3.94 19.02
N LYS A 318 0.30 -4.44 19.87
CA LYS A 318 0.65 -5.29 21.01
C LYS A 318 1.27 -6.63 20.59
N GLU A 319 0.73 -7.27 19.55
CA GLU A 319 1.30 -8.50 19.00
C GLU A 319 2.72 -8.24 18.46
N GLU A 320 2.90 -7.20 17.65
CA GLU A 320 4.21 -6.87 17.07
C GLU A 320 5.25 -6.51 18.14
N LEU A 321 4.83 -5.79 19.18
CA LEU A 321 5.69 -5.47 20.30
C LEU A 321 6.19 -6.72 21.04
N SER A 322 5.35 -7.75 21.16
CA SER A 322 5.73 -9.00 21.84
C SER A 322 6.85 -9.78 21.13
N LYS A 323 7.00 -9.57 19.80
CA LYS A 323 8.03 -10.25 18.99
C LYS A 323 9.45 -9.74 19.27
N VAL A 324 9.59 -8.54 19.84
CA VAL A 324 10.88 -7.85 20.05
C VAL A 324 11.26 -7.65 21.52
N GLN A 325 10.42 -8.11 22.40
CA GLN A 325 10.68 -8.15 23.85
C GLN A 325 11.64 -9.27 24.25
#